data_96ea6a11dec162337adef6f2907e148f
#
_entry.id   96ea6a11dec162337adef6f2907e148f
#
_cell.length_a   1.000
_cell.length_b   1.000
_cell.length_c   1.000
_cell.angle_alpha   90.00
_cell.angle_beta   90.00
_cell.angle_gamma   90.00
#
_symmetry.space_group_name_H-M   'P 1'
#
loop_
_entity.id
_entity.type
_entity.pdbx_description
1 polymer ?
#
loop_
_entity_poly.entity_id
_entity_poly.type
_entity_poly.pdbx_seq_one_letter_code
_entity_poly.pdbx_strand_id
1 'polypeptide(L)'
;MQTIMHPAFQEKLAVLAALLEYSRTLRAETRAKIGAPRYQVVSKGPAWDVVDMDTDSVLGFAFSYQAALRFASAMEAGAASKRGLQ
;
A
#
# COMPACT_ATOMS: atom_id res chain seq x y z
N MET A 1 -27.34 -15.78 19.42
CA MET A 1 -26.77 -14.79 20.30
C MET A 1 -26.18 -13.65 19.52
N GLN A 2 -26.49 -12.46 19.91
CA GLN A 2 -25.97 -11.30 19.21
C GLN A 2 -24.60 -10.92 19.67
N THR A 3 -23.73 -10.66 18.72
CA THR A 3 -22.45 -10.06 19.01
C THR A 3 -22.57 -8.57 18.73
N ILE A 4 -23.14 -7.87 19.66
CA ILE A 4 -23.26 -6.43 19.53
C ILE A 4 -22.04 -5.81 20.17
N MET A 5 -21.28 -5.06 19.40
CA MET A 5 -20.16 -4.33 19.93
C MET A 5 -20.65 -3.21 20.83
N HIS A 6 -19.98 -3.06 21.97
CA HIS A 6 -20.27 -1.95 22.86
C HIS A 6 -20.05 -0.62 22.12
N PRO A 7 -20.90 0.40 22.34
CA PRO A 7 -20.74 1.68 21.65
C PRO A 7 -19.37 2.30 21.81
N ALA A 8 -18.78 2.21 23.01
CA ALA A 8 -17.43 2.73 23.24
C ALA A 8 -16.39 2.01 22.39
N PHE A 9 -16.56 0.71 22.18
CA PHE A 9 -15.66 -0.06 21.32
C PHE A 9 -15.81 0.35 19.85
N GLN A 10 -17.04 0.59 19.42
CA GLN A 10 -17.31 1.05 18.07
C GLN A 10 -16.67 2.43 17.81
N GLU A 11 -16.75 3.33 18.79
CA GLU A 11 -16.10 4.63 18.68
C GLU A 11 -14.59 4.49 18.54
N LYS A 12 -13.97 3.60 19.32
CA LYS A 12 -12.54 3.36 19.22
C LYS A 12 -12.15 2.80 17.86
N LEU A 13 -12.96 1.89 17.31
CA LEU A 13 -12.70 1.37 15.99
C LEU A 13 -12.79 2.46 14.92
N ALA A 14 -13.75 3.36 15.03
CA ALA A 14 -13.89 4.47 14.11
C ALA A 14 -12.69 5.41 14.17
N VAL A 15 -12.19 5.70 15.36
CA VAL A 15 -11.02 6.54 15.56
C VAL A 15 -9.78 5.86 14.95
N LEU A 16 -9.62 4.56 15.20
CA LEU A 16 -8.48 3.82 14.62
C LEU A 16 -8.52 3.82 13.09
N ALA A 17 -9.71 3.63 12.51
CA ALA A 17 -9.86 3.66 11.07
C ALA A 17 -9.50 5.03 10.50
N ALA A 18 -9.92 6.09 11.16
CA ALA A 18 -9.60 7.45 10.74
C ALA A 18 -8.09 7.72 10.83
N LEU A 19 -7.44 7.25 11.89
CA LEU A 19 -6.00 7.41 12.05
C LEU A 19 -5.22 6.64 10.99
N LEU A 20 -5.67 5.44 10.62
CA LEU A 20 -5.05 4.66 9.56
C LEU A 20 -5.15 5.38 8.23
N GLU A 21 -6.30 5.94 7.92
CA GLU A 21 -6.53 6.67 6.69
C GLU A 21 -5.65 7.92 6.64
N TYR A 22 -5.55 8.63 7.76
CA TYR A 22 -4.69 9.80 7.87
C TYR A 22 -3.22 9.42 7.65
N SER A 23 -2.78 8.32 8.25
CA SER A 23 -1.41 7.83 8.07
C SER A 23 -1.11 7.48 6.62
N ARG A 24 -2.06 6.87 5.92
CA ARG A 24 -1.90 6.56 4.50
C ARG A 24 -1.74 7.82 3.67
N THR A 25 -2.56 8.82 3.95
CA THR A 25 -2.49 10.12 3.27
C THR A 25 -1.14 10.78 3.49
N LEU A 26 -0.66 10.80 4.75
CA LEU A 26 0.63 11.37 5.07
C LEU A 26 1.78 10.65 4.37
N ARG A 27 1.72 9.32 4.32
CA ARG A 27 2.76 8.54 3.64
C ARG A 27 2.78 8.82 2.15
N ALA A 28 1.61 8.92 1.54
CA ALA A 28 1.51 9.24 0.12
C ALA A 28 2.07 10.63 -0.18
N GLU A 29 1.72 11.61 0.64
CA GLU A 29 2.22 12.98 0.50
C GLU A 29 3.74 13.04 0.68
N THR A 30 4.26 12.37 1.72
CA THR A 30 5.69 12.34 1.98
C THR A 30 6.43 11.66 0.83
N ARG A 31 5.92 10.54 0.36
CA ARG A 31 6.52 9.82 -0.75
C ARG A 31 6.56 10.68 -2.00
N ALA A 32 5.50 11.41 -2.28
CA ALA A 32 5.43 12.31 -3.43
C ALA A 32 6.45 13.42 -3.31
N LYS A 33 6.65 13.98 -2.12
CA LYS A 33 7.61 15.06 -1.89
C LYS A 33 9.04 14.61 -2.12
N ILE A 34 9.40 13.40 -1.68
CA ILE A 34 10.76 12.89 -1.82
C ILE A 34 10.99 12.15 -3.14
N GLY A 35 9.93 11.97 -3.94
CA GLY A 35 10.05 11.28 -5.22
C GLY A 35 10.20 9.77 -5.11
N ALA A 36 9.87 9.18 -3.97
CA ALA A 36 10.00 7.74 -3.78
C ALA A 36 8.90 6.99 -4.54
N PRO A 37 9.21 5.81 -5.12
CA PRO A 37 8.21 5.03 -5.83
C PRO A 37 7.16 4.45 -4.87
N ARG A 38 5.93 4.35 -5.35
CA ARG A 38 4.85 3.78 -4.58
C ARG A 38 4.98 2.26 -4.42
N TYR A 39 5.43 1.59 -5.48
CA TYR A 39 5.56 0.14 -5.48
C TYR A 39 7.02 -0.23 -5.33
N GLN A 40 7.33 -1.01 -4.31
CA GLN A 40 8.71 -1.35 -4.00
C GLN A 40 8.87 -2.86 -3.88
N VAL A 41 10.08 -3.31 -4.12
CA VAL A 41 10.44 -4.73 -4.06
C VAL A 41 11.13 -4.99 -2.74
N VAL A 42 10.62 -5.97 -2.01
CA VAL A 42 11.13 -6.33 -0.69
C VAL A 42 11.54 -7.80 -0.71
N SER A 43 12.74 -8.07 -0.24
CA SER A 43 13.23 -9.44 -0.13
C SER A 43 12.47 -10.20 0.95
N LYS A 44 12.02 -11.41 0.62
CA LYS A 44 11.32 -12.25 1.58
C LYS A 44 11.69 -13.71 1.35
N GLY A 45 12.72 -14.17 2.04
CA GLY A 45 13.23 -15.52 1.88
C GLY A 45 13.69 -15.77 0.44
N PRO A 46 13.22 -16.82 -0.20
CA PRO A 46 13.61 -17.12 -1.58
C PRO A 46 12.88 -16.29 -2.63
N ALA A 47 11.93 -15.45 -2.22
CA ALA A 47 11.11 -14.67 -3.14
C ALA A 47 11.27 -13.18 -2.88
N TRP A 48 10.75 -12.40 -3.83
CA TRP A 48 10.75 -10.94 -3.75
C TRP A 48 9.30 -10.45 -3.84
N ASP A 49 8.84 -9.78 -2.80
CA ASP A 49 7.47 -9.25 -2.77
C ASP A 49 7.44 -7.87 -3.41
N VAL A 50 6.34 -7.61 -4.12
CA VAL A 50 6.05 -6.26 -4.60
C VAL A 50 4.99 -5.67 -3.68
N VAL A 51 5.33 -4.59 -3.02
CA VAL A 51 4.53 -3.99 -1.96
C VAL A 51 4.06 -2.61 -2.38
N ASP A 52 2.78 -2.34 -2.16
CA ASP A 52 2.21 -1.01 -2.29
C ASP A 52 2.50 -0.26 -0.99
N MET A 53 3.39 0.71 -1.04
CA MET A 53 3.84 1.44 0.14
C MET A 53 2.75 2.35 0.72
N ASP A 54 1.75 2.70 -0.06
CA ASP A 54 0.66 3.53 0.43
C ASP A 54 -0.30 2.75 1.32
N THR A 55 -0.53 1.48 1.00
CA THR A 55 -1.48 0.65 1.72
C THR A 55 -0.82 -0.46 2.52
N ASP A 56 0.50 -0.63 2.40
CA ASP A 56 1.26 -1.75 3.00
C ASP A 56 0.78 -3.12 2.53
N SER A 57 0.20 -3.18 1.34
CA SER A 57 -0.32 -4.42 0.79
C SER A 57 0.70 -5.08 -0.11
N VAL A 58 0.83 -6.40 0.02
CA VAL A 58 1.64 -7.19 -0.90
C VAL A 58 0.77 -7.47 -2.13
N LEU A 59 1.21 -6.99 -3.29
CA LEU A 59 0.44 -7.11 -4.54
C LEU A 59 0.79 -8.38 -5.31
N GLY A 60 1.99 -8.90 -5.11
CA GLY A 60 2.45 -10.09 -5.79
C GLY A 60 3.86 -10.42 -5.39
N PHE A 61 4.40 -11.47 -5.98
CA PHE A 61 5.77 -11.86 -5.71
C PHE A 61 6.39 -12.48 -6.95
N ALA A 62 7.72 -12.55 -6.94
CA ALA A 62 8.48 -13.21 -8.01
C ALA A 62 9.68 -13.89 -7.38
N PHE A 63 10.24 -14.87 -8.09
CA PHE A 63 11.39 -15.61 -7.58
C PHE A 63 12.72 -15.00 -8.02
N SER A 64 12.68 -13.91 -8.78
CA SER A 64 13.89 -13.17 -9.12
C SER A 64 13.65 -11.69 -8.91
N TYR A 65 14.72 -10.98 -8.54
CA TYR A 65 14.67 -9.55 -8.32
C TYR A 65 14.23 -8.81 -9.59
N GLN A 66 14.78 -9.21 -10.74
CA GLN A 66 14.44 -8.55 -12.01
C GLN A 66 12.97 -8.70 -12.36
N ALA A 67 12.41 -9.88 -12.13
CA ALA A 67 10.99 -10.11 -12.40
C ALA A 67 10.13 -9.25 -11.49
N ALA A 68 10.50 -9.15 -10.21
CA ALA A 68 9.80 -8.30 -9.26
C ALA A 68 9.89 -6.83 -9.65
N LEU A 69 11.05 -6.37 -10.08
CA LEU A 69 11.23 -4.99 -10.56
C LEU A 69 10.36 -4.70 -11.77
N ARG A 70 10.25 -5.62 -12.70
CA ARG A 70 9.38 -5.46 -13.87
C ARG A 70 7.93 -5.33 -13.45
N PHE A 71 7.51 -6.12 -12.47
CA PHE A 71 6.16 -6.04 -11.92
C PHE A 71 5.92 -4.68 -11.29
N ALA A 72 6.83 -4.23 -10.43
CA ALA A 72 6.71 -2.93 -9.77
C ALA A 72 6.70 -1.80 -10.80
N SER A 73 7.56 -1.86 -11.81
CA SER A 73 7.60 -0.85 -12.87
C SER A 73 6.30 -0.81 -13.66
N ALA A 74 5.73 -1.98 -13.94
CA ALA A 74 4.44 -2.05 -14.64
C ALA A 74 3.33 -1.43 -13.82
N MET A 75 3.33 -1.66 -12.50
CA MET A 75 2.34 -1.06 -11.61
C MET A 75 2.48 0.47 -11.57
N GLU A 76 3.71 0.96 -11.51
CA GLU A 76 3.97 2.41 -11.54
C GLU A 76 3.51 3.03 -12.87
N ALA A 77 3.81 2.38 -13.97
CA ALA A 77 3.39 2.84 -15.29
C ALA A 77 1.87 2.86 -15.41
N GLY A 78 1.20 1.84 -14.89
CA GLY A 78 -0.25 1.78 -14.88
C GLY A 78 -0.87 2.91 -14.08
N ALA A 79 -0.31 3.20 -12.90
CA ALA A 79 -0.79 4.29 -12.06
C ALA A 79 -0.60 5.64 -12.75
N ALA A 80 0.56 5.86 -13.37
CA ALA A 80 0.84 7.09 -14.10
C ALA A 80 -0.09 7.25 -15.30
N SER A 81 -0.34 6.16 -16.01
CA SER A 81 -1.24 6.16 -17.17
C SER A 81 -2.67 6.54 -16.77
N LYS A 82 -3.14 6.00 -15.65
CA LYS A 82 -4.48 6.35 -15.17
C LYS A 82 -4.59 7.83 -14.85
N ARG A 83 -3.55 8.42 -14.26
CA ARG A 83 -3.56 9.86 -13.99
C ARG A 83 -3.56 10.67 -15.28
N GLY A 84 -2.85 10.19 -16.28
CA GLY A 84 -2.75 10.88 -17.56
C GLY A 84 -4.02 10.86 -18.36
N LEU A 85 -4.97 9.99 -18.01
CA LEU A 85 -6.22 9.87 -18.74
C LEU A 85 -7.32 10.85 -18.29
N GLN A 86 -7.02 11.66 -17.32
CA GLN A 86 -8.01 12.63 -16.83
C GLN A 86 -8.22 13.80 -17.76
#